data_2d6fa734815ae7d40a64b4d4eeeddfbc
#
_entry.id   2d6fa734815ae7d40a64b4d4eeeddfbc
#
_cell.length_a   1.000
_cell.length_b   1.000
_cell.length_c   1.000
_cell.angle_alpha   90.00
_cell.angle_beta   90.00
_cell.angle_gamma   90.00
#
_symmetry.space_group_name_H-M   'P 1'
#
loop_
_entity.id
_entity.type
_entity.pdbx_description
1 polymer ?
#
loop_
_entity_poly.entity_id
_entity_poly.type
_entity_poly.pdbx_seq_one_letter_code
_entity_poly.pdbx_strand_id
1 'polypeptide(L)'
;MLSSTKTFYEEHCLYLPYMSGWFFFSSLLSGYNKVVFGNSYMAFPCPLLLTSIHFLVQWMFSFIMTRTWSDFGGDTVQSMSWKAFFLVSVPCGFVAAGDIGLSNLALVRITITFYTMVKASTPIFVVISASLFRIETITTSLLIVVLIISAGEFLTVMGEVNFDLIGFVLCICASIFSGMRWTIIQLKLQTLEPPLKTALATMRVLSPTMFFLMLIMSLVWEKPWSAFNGTAYFDTVLHSFQTMGLALAGATIAICMILCELHLIIKSSAFIMMIGGVVKEMCTVSMGYGRKKIMLLFHLVLPFYFFVYF
;
A
#
# COMPACT_ATOMS: atom_id res chain seq x y z
N MET A 1 11.87 35.46 -8.44
CA MET A 1 10.63 34.74 -8.79
C MET A 1 10.85 33.68 -9.85
N LEU A 2 11.48 33.93 -10.99
CA LEU A 2 11.71 32.94 -12.08
C LEU A 2 12.63 31.77 -11.73
N SER A 3 13.57 31.91 -10.79
CA SER A 3 14.44 30.79 -10.34
C SER A 3 13.67 29.81 -9.43
N SER A 4 12.79 30.32 -8.57
CA SER A 4 11.98 29.51 -7.65
C SER A 4 10.95 28.65 -8.39
N THR A 5 10.35 29.17 -9.46
CA THR A 5 9.39 28.41 -10.27
C THR A 5 10.07 27.30 -11.10
N LYS A 6 11.29 27.53 -11.60
CA LYS A 6 12.05 26.50 -12.34
C LYS A 6 12.41 25.32 -11.45
N THR A 7 12.89 25.58 -10.24
CA THR A 7 13.23 24.55 -9.25
C THR A 7 12.00 23.74 -8.84
N PHE A 8 10.85 24.41 -8.69
CA PHE A 8 9.57 23.78 -8.37
C PHE A 8 9.10 22.83 -9.48
N TYR A 9 9.16 23.25 -10.75
CA TYR A 9 8.80 22.39 -11.89
C TYR A 9 9.76 21.20 -12.06
N GLU A 10 11.05 21.40 -11.86
CA GLU A 10 12.04 20.34 -11.97
C GLU A 10 11.87 19.27 -10.87
N GLU A 11 11.56 19.67 -9.64
CA GLU A 11 11.27 18.74 -8.55
C GLU A 11 9.97 17.95 -8.78
N HIS A 12 8.91 18.61 -9.24
CA HIS A 12 7.62 17.92 -9.46
C HIS A 12 7.64 16.99 -10.66
N CYS A 13 8.35 17.33 -11.73
CA CYS A 13 8.58 16.42 -12.87
C CYS A 13 9.34 15.16 -12.48
N LEU A 14 10.15 15.21 -11.41
CA LEU A 14 10.91 14.06 -10.93
C LEU A 14 10.02 12.99 -10.27
N TYR A 15 8.87 13.38 -9.67
CA TYR A 15 7.97 12.45 -8.98
C TYR A 15 6.93 11.81 -9.89
N LEU A 16 6.58 12.46 -11.00
CA LEU A 16 5.56 11.99 -11.94
C LEU A 16 5.79 10.56 -12.46
N PRO A 17 7.01 10.15 -12.88
CA PRO A 17 7.23 8.79 -13.35
C PRO A 17 7.03 7.75 -12.25
N TYR A 18 7.44 8.04 -11.02
CA TYR A 18 7.24 7.13 -9.88
C TYR A 18 5.78 7.06 -9.45
N MET A 19 5.06 8.17 -9.48
CA MET A 19 3.63 8.23 -9.21
C MET A 19 2.84 7.43 -10.26
N SER A 20 3.14 7.64 -11.53
CA SER A 20 2.52 6.90 -12.64
C SER A 20 2.84 5.41 -12.57
N GLY A 21 4.09 5.07 -12.28
CA GLY A 21 4.53 3.68 -12.07
C GLY A 21 3.78 3.04 -10.90
N TRP A 22 3.68 3.73 -9.77
CA TRP A 22 2.94 3.23 -8.61
C TRP A 22 1.45 3.01 -8.93
N PHE A 23 0.79 3.92 -9.65
CA PHE A 23 -0.59 3.75 -10.10
C PHE A 23 -0.76 2.55 -11.03
N PHE A 24 0.12 2.43 -12.02
CA PHE A 24 0.09 1.32 -12.98
C PHE A 24 0.28 -0.03 -12.29
N PHE A 25 1.36 -0.20 -11.53
CA PHE A 25 1.65 -1.48 -10.86
C PHE A 25 0.65 -1.80 -9.75
N SER A 26 0.13 -0.80 -9.04
CA SER A 26 -0.92 -1.00 -8.04
C SER A 26 -2.23 -1.47 -8.68
N SER A 27 -2.63 -0.89 -9.82
CA SER A 27 -3.81 -1.33 -10.58
C SER A 27 -3.61 -2.73 -11.16
N LEU A 28 -2.42 -3.01 -11.68
CA LEU A 28 -2.06 -4.33 -12.20
C LEU A 28 -2.10 -5.40 -11.08
N LEU A 29 -1.55 -5.09 -9.90
CA LEU A 29 -1.59 -5.99 -8.74
C LEU A 29 -3.03 -6.21 -8.25
N SER A 30 -3.87 -5.19 -8.27
CA SER A 30 -5.28 -5.31 -7.92
C SER A 30 -6.02 -6.22 -8.90
N GLY A 31 -5.75 -6.09 -10.20
CA GLY A 31 -6.27 -6.99 -11.24
C GLY A 31 -5.78 -8.43 -11.06
N TYR A 32 -4.50 -8.60 -10.81
CA TYR A 32 -3.90 -9.91 -10.49
C TYR A 32 -4.57 -10.55 -9.28
N ASN A 33 -4.71 -9.82 -8.16
CA ASN A 33 -5.37 -10.32 -6.96
C ASN A 33 -6.82 -10.72 -7.21
N LYS A 34 -7.56 -9.95 -8.03
CA LYS A 34 -8.94 -10.27 -8.41
C LYS A 34 -9.03 -11.59 -9.17
N VAL A 35 -8.08 -11.87 -10.06
CA VAL A 35 -8.03 -13.13 -10.81
C VAL A 35 -7.63 -14.30 -9.91
N VAL A 36 -6.62 -14.11 -9.06
CA VAL A 36 -6.09 -15.19 -8.22
C VAL A 36 -7.05 -15.55 -7.08
N PHE A 37 -7.66 -14.57 -6.42
CA PHE A 37 -8.52 -14.79 -5.24
C PHE A 37 -10.01 -14.83 -5.57
N GLY A 38 -10.43 -14.38 -6.76
CA GLY A 38 -11.83 -14.34 -7.15
C GLY A 38 -12.45 -15.72 -7.31
N ASN A 39 -13.58 -15.98 -6.65
CA ASN A 39 -14.29 -17.27 -6.71
C ASN A 39 -14.70 -17.69 -8.12
N SER A 40 -14.90 -16.73 -9.02
CA SER A 40 -15.25 -16.99 -10.43
C SER A 40 -14.04 -17.30 -11.31
N TYR A 41 -12.82 -17.25 -10.77
CA TYR A 41 -11.57 -17.47 -11.50
C TYR A 41 -10.76 -18.58 -10.84
N MET A 42 -9.63 -18.24 -10.22
CA MET A 42 -8.71 -19.23 -9.65
C MET A 42 -9.08 -19.67 -8.23
N ALA A 43 -9.76 -18.83 -7.45
CA ALA A 43 -10.18 -19.08 -6.06
C ALA A 43 -9.05 -19.62 -5.16
N PHE A 44 -7.86 -18.99 -5.24
CA PHE A 44 -6.71 -19.40 -4.42
C PHE A 44 -7.04 -19.24 -2.93
N PRO A 45 -6.89 -20.31 -2.11
CA PRO A 45 -7.50 -20.36 -0.78
C PRO A 45 -6.75 -19.55 0.30
N CYS A 46 -5.49 -19.14 0.05
CA CYS A 46 -4.61 -18.54 1.07
C CYS A 46 -4.00 -17.22 0.63
N PRO A 47 -4.76 -16.10 0.59
CA PRO A 47 -4.26 -14.77 0.21
C PRO A 47 -3.09 -14.27 1.05
N LEU A 48 -3.11 -14.48 2.37
CA LEU A 48 -2.03 -14.03 3.26
C LEU A 48 -0.74 -14.83 3.03
N LEU A 49 -0.87 -16.14 2.76
CA LEU A 49 0.28 -16.97 2.39
C LEU A 49 0.94 -16.45 1.11
N LEU A 50 0.13 -16.18 0.08
CA LEU A 50 0.64 -15.65 -1.19
C LEU A 50 1.32 -14.29 -0.98
N THR A 51 0.73 -13.42 -0.17
CA THR A 51 1.33 -12.13 0.20
C THR A 51 2.65 -12.31 0.97
N SER A 52 2.73 -13.29 1.86
CA SER A 52 3.99 -13.61 2.55
C SER A 52 5.09 -14.04 1.58
N ILE A 53 4.75 -14.86 0.57
CA ILE A 53 5.69 -15.25 -0.50
C ILE A 53 6.15 -14.03 -1.30
N HIS A 54 5.26 -13.08 -1.60
CA HIS A 54 5.66 -11.82 -2.25
C HIS A 54 6.71 -11.06 -1.41
N PHE A 55 6.52 -10.95 -0.09
CA PHE A 55 7.51 -10.30 0.78
C PHE A 55 8.82 -11.08 0.89
N LEU A 56 8.78 -12.40 0.85
CA LEU A 56 9.99 -13.24 0.80
C LEU A 56 10.80 -12.95 -0.47
N VAL A 57 10.13 -12.94 -1.63
CA VAL A 57 10.79 -12.65 -2.91
C VAL A 57 11.32 -11.21 -2.94
N GLN A 58 10.58 -10.23 -2.40
CA GLN A 58 11.05 -8.86 -2.23
C GLN A 58 12.30 -8.77 -1.36
N TRP A 59 12.33 -9.51 -0.24
CA TRP A 59 13.50 -9.59 0.63
C TRP A 59 14.70 -10.17 -0.10
N MET A 60 14.54 -11.33 -0.76
CA MET A 60 15.60 -11.96 -1.54
C MET A 60 16.14 -11.05 -2.64
N PHE A 61 15.22 -10.44 -3.41
CA PHE A 61 15.57 -9.51 -4.48
C PHE A 61 16.36 -8.30 -3.95
N SER A 62 15.86 -7.64 -2.90
CA SER A 62 16.53 -6.48 -2.31
C SER A 62 17.86 -6.85 -1.66
N PHE A 63 17.98 -8.04 -1.06
CA PHE A 63 19.23 -8.54 -0.52
C PHE A 63 20.29 -8.73 -1.62
N ILE A 64 19.92 -9.40 -2.72
CA ILE A 64 20.83 -9.64 -3.85
C ILE A 64 21.28 -8.31 -4.46
N MET A 65 20.31 -7.41 -4.77
CA MET A 65 20.58 -6.13 -5.39
C MET A 65 21.50 -5.25 -4.54
N THR A 66 21.23 -5.11 -3.26
CA THR A 66 22.03 -4.30 -2.34
C THR A 66 23.39 -4.94 -1.99
N ARG A 67 23.56 -6.24 -2.22
CA ARG A 67 24.83 -6.94 -2.05
C ARG A 67 25.73 -6.83 -3.28
N THR A 68 25.12 -6.80 -4.48
CA THR A 68 25.83 -6.79 -5.76
C THR A 68 26.28 -5.39 -6.16
N TRP A 69 25.46 -4.37 -5.86
CA TRP A 69 25.75 -2.98 -6.22
C TRP A 69 25.75 -2.08 -4.98
N SER A 70 26.90 -1.46 -4.69
CA SER A 70 27.07 -0.53 -3.55
C SER A 70 26.16 0.70 -3.61
N ASP A 71 25.85 1.18 -4.83
CA ASP A 71 25.03 2.37 -5.06
C ASP A 71 23.59 2.24 -4.52
N PHE A 72 23.12 1.02 -4.28
CA PHE A 72 21.79 0.75 -3.73
C PHE A 72 21.72 0.78 -2.19
N GLY A 73 22.78 1.29 -1.53
CA GLY A 73 22.76 1.53 -0.08
C GLY A 73 22.98 0.27 0.76
N GLY A 74 23.61 -0.74 0.19
CA GLY A 74 23.94 -2.00 0.87
C GLY A 74 24.80 -1.79 2.10
N ASP A 75 25.79 -0.90 2.02
CA ASP A 75 26.71 -0.57 3.11
C ASP A 75 25.97 0.03 4.32
N THR A 76 24.99 0.89 4.07
CA THR A 76 24.15 1.48 5.13
C THR A 76 23.36 0.41 5.90
N VAL A 77 22.76 -0.56 5.21
CA VAL A 77 22.05 -1.65 5.86
C VAL A 77 22.98 -2.59 6.58
N GLN A 78 24.16 -2.84 6.04
CA GLN A 78 25.16 -3.73 6.63
C GLN A 78 25.79 -3.14 7.89
N SER A 79 25.95 -1.81 7.95
CA SER A 79 26.45 -1.10 9.13
C SER A 79 25.38 -0.87 10.22
N MET A 80 24.10 -1.16 9.91
CA MET A 80 23.00 -0.96 10.84
C MET A 80 23.07 -1.96 12.01
N SER A 81 22.92 -1.45 13.23
CA SER A 81 22.83 -2.32 14.41
C SER A 81 21.53 -3.11 14.42
N TRP A 82 21.53 -4.30 15.03
CA TRP A 82 20.32 -5.11 15.19
C TRP A 82 19.20 -4.36 15.93
N LYS A 83 19.55 -3.52 16.91
CA LYS A 83 18.58 -2.68 17.62
C LYS A 83 17.91 -1.69 16.69
N ALA A 84 18.67 -1.00 15.84
CA ALA A 84 18.14 -0.05 14.87
C ALA A 84 17.27 -0.77 13.82
N PHE A 85 17.72 -1.95 13.35
CA PHE A 85 16.94 -2.78 12.43
C PHE A 85 15.55 -3.10 12.98
N PHE A 86 15.48 -3.67 14.19
CA PHE A 86 14.18 -4.03 14.79
C PHE A 86 13.34 -2.81 15.17
N LEU A 87 13.96 -1.70 15.59
CA LEU A 87 13.27 -0.47 15.92
C LEU A 87 12.54 0.16 14.71
N VAL A 88 13.05 -0.09 13.51
CA VAL A 88 12.43 0.37 12.26
C VAL A 88 11.47 -0.67 11.69
N SER A 89 11.94 -1.91 11.52
CA SER A 89 11.20 -2.93 10.79
C SER A 89 9.97 -3.45 11.53
N VAL A 90 10.04 -3.58 12.87
CA VAL A 90 8.92 -4.15 13.64
C VAL A 90 7.70 -3.23 13.67
N PRO A 91 7.79 -1.92 14.01
CA PRO A 91 6.63 -1.05 13.96
C PRO A 91 6.02 -0.93 12.57
N CYS A 92 6.86 -0.77 11.54
CA CYS A 92 6.40 -0.67 10.15
C CYS A 92 5.72 -1.97 9.69
N GLY A 93 6.33 -3.12 9.99
CA GLY A 93 5.79 -4.43 9.67
C GLY A 93 4.48 -4.71 10.39
N PHE A 94 4.39 -4.38 11.69
CA PHE A 94 3.19 -4.57 12.49
C PHE A 94 2.00 -3.76 11.93
N VAL A 95 2.22 -2.49 11.59
CA VAL A 95 1.17 -1.64 11.05
C VAL A 95 0.74 -2.11 9.66
N ALA A 96 1.69 -2.51 8.81
CA ALA A 96 1.38 -3.06 7.49
C ALA A 96 0.62 -4.40 7.59
N ALA A 97 1.02 -5.28 8.49
CA ALA A 97 0.34 -6.55 8.75
C ALA A 97 -1.09 -6.32 9.29
N GLY A 98 -1.25 -5.34 10.19
CA GLY A 98 -2.56 -4.93 10.70
C GLY A 98 -3.48 -4.41 9.59
N ASP A 99 -2.99 -3.52 8.73
CA ASP A 99 -3.76 -3.01 7.59
C ASP A 99 -4.22 -4.16 6.68
N ILE A 100 -3.31 -5.00 6.20
CA ILE A 100 -3.64 -6.08 5.27
C ILE A 100 -4.52 -7.14 5.94
N GLY A 101 -4.18 -7.56 7.15
CA GLY A 101 -4.92 -8.62 7.85
C GLY A 101 -6.35 -8.23 8.20
N LEU A 102 -6.53 -7.04 8.79
CA LEU A 102 -7.87 -6.54 9.13
C LEU A 102 -8.71 -6.24 7.89
N SER A 103 -8.06 -5.75 6.80
CA SER A 103 -8.72 -5.57 5.51
C SER A 103 -9.28 -6.87 4.96
N ASN A 104 -8.49 -7.94 4.99
CA ASN A 104 -8.95 -9.25 4.51
C ASN A 104 -10.06 -9.82 5.40
N LEU A 105 -9.97 -9.68 6.72
CA LEU A 105 -11.03 -10.10 7.64
C LEU A 105 -12.33 -9.29 7.44
N ALA A 106 -12.22 -8.00 7.16
CA ALA A 106 -13.37 -7.16 6.84
C ALA A 106 -14.05 -7.62 5.55
N LEU A 107 -13.28 -7.86 4.48
CA LEU A 107 -13.78 -8.28 3.17
C LEU A 107 -14.53 -9.62 3.18
N VAL A 108 -14.26 -10.49 4.14
CA VAL A 108 -15.03 -11.73 4.33
C VAL A 108 -16.46 -11.45 4.83
N ARG A 109 -16.68 -10.30 5.50
CA ARG A 109 -17.94 -9.97 6.17
C ARG A 109 -18.77 -8.93 5.45
N ILE A 110 -18.13 -7.98 4.78
CA ILE A 110 -18.79 -6.86 4.10
C ILE A 110 -18.55 -6.91 2.60
N THR A 111 -19.45 -6.27 1.86
CA THR A 111 -19.32 -6.17 0.41
C THR A 111 -18.12 -5.32 0.04
N ILE A 112 -17.54 -5.55 -1.15
CA ILE A 112 -16.43 -4.76 -1.67
C ILE A 112 -16.78 -3.28 -1.74
N THR A 113 -18.02 -2.97 -2.11
CA THR A 113 -18.52 -1.60 -2.19
C THR A 113 -18.51 -0.92 -0.83
N PHE A 114 -19.06 -1.59 0.22
CA PHE A 114 -19.06 -1.07 1.57
C PHE A 114 -17.64 -0.94 2.15
N TYR A 115 -16.79 -1.93 1.87
CA TYR A 115 -15.35 -1.86 2.21
C TYR A 115 -14.68 -0.61 1.62
N THR A 116 -14.86 -0.35 0.32
CA THR A 116 -14.27 0.81 -0.37
C THR A 116 -14.74 2.13 0.25
N MET A 117 -16.04 2.20 0.59
CA MET A 117 -16.66 3.34 1.27
C MET A 117 -15.99 3.65 2.61
N VAL A 118 -15.81 2.63 3.44
CA VAL A 118 -15.16 2.82 4.74
C VAL A 118 -13.67 3.16 4.59
N LYS A 119 -12.98 2.53 3.65
CA LYS A 119 -11.57 2.81 3.33
C LYS A 119 -11.35 4.23 2.76
N ALA A 120 -12.36 4.85 2.19
CA ALA A 120 -12.33 6.26 1.78
C ALA A 120 -12.01 7.22 2.94
N SER A 121 -12.23 6.81 4.20
CA SER A 121 -11.83 7.56 5.38
C SER A 121 -10.32 7.51 5.70
N THR A 122 -9.54 6.65 5.04
CA THR A 122 -8.09 6.50 5.29
C THR A 122 -7.31 7.82 5.27
N PRO A 123 -7.55 8.79 4.36
CA PRO A 123 -6.88 10.08 4.36
C PRO A 123 -7.00 10.85 5.68
N ILE A 124 -8.13 10.74 6.37
CA ILE A 124 -8.34 11.35 7.69
C ILE A 124 -7.33 10.78 8.70
N PHE A 125 -7.16 9.46 8.70
CA PHE A 125 -6.22 8.79 9.60
C PHE A 125 -4.75 9.07 9.26
N VAL A 126 -4.41 9.29 7.98
CA VAL A 126 -3.07 9.75 7.59
C VAL A 126 -2.77 11.12 8.20
N VAL A 127 -3.69 12.09 8.10
CA VAL A 127 -3.51 13.43 8.66
C VAL A 127 -3.43 13.39 10.18
N ILE A 128 -4.30 12.63 10.84
CA ILE A 128 -4.26 12.46 12.30
C ILE A 128 -2.92 11.85 12.73
N SER A 129 -2.46 10.81 12.06
CA SER A 129 -1.19 10.13 12.36
C SER A 129 0.01 11.06 12.13
N ALA A 130 0.04 11.81 11.02
CA ALA A 130 1.11 12.76 10.71
C ALA A 130 1.20 13.89 11.76
N SER A 131 0.06 14.36 12.24
CA SER A 131 0.00 15.34 13.33
C SER A 131 0.45 14.75 14.67
N LEU A 132 -0.04 13.54 15.01
CA LEU A 132 0.32 12.87 16.27
C LEU A 132 1.83 12.62 16.38
N PHE A 133 2.45 12.23 15.29
CA PHE A 133 3.90 12.01 15.21
C PHE A 133 4.69 13.30 14.93
N ARG A 134 4.03 14.46 14.84
CA ARG A 134 4.65 15.77 14.59
C ARG A 134 5.52 15.82 13.32
N ILE A 135 5.16 15.06 12.30
CA ILE A 135 5.86 15.04 11.02
C ILE A 135 5.45 16.26 10.19
N GLU A 136 4.16 16.59 10.20
CA GLU A 136 3.61 17.73 9.48
C GLU A 136 2.64 18.51 10.38
N THR A 137 2.58 19.84 10.15
CA THR A 137 1.62 20.70 10.83
C THR A 137 0.30 20.70 10.05
N ILE A 138 -0.80 20.41 10.73
CA ILE A 138 -2.12 20.48 10.12
C ILE A 138 -2.45 21.94 9.81
N THR A 139 -2.52 22.28 8.54
CA THR A 139 -3.10 23.55 8.09
C THR A 139 -4.60 23.38 7.89
N THR A 140 -5.36 24.46 8.11
CA THR A 140 -6.82 24.46 7.92
C THR A 140 -7.18 24.07 6.48
N SER A 141 -6.40 24.51 5.49
CA SER A 141 -6.58 24.15 4.08
C SER A 141 -6.46 22.66 3.87
N LEU A 142 -5.46 22.02 4.48
CA LEU A 142 -5.24 20.56 4.41
C LEU A 142 -6.43 19.79 4.98
N LEU A 143 -6.94 20.22 6.16
CA LEU A 143 -8.09 19.58 6.78
C LEU A 143 -9.35 19.69 5.90
N ILE A 144 -9.60 20.86 5.32
CA ILE A 144 -10.74 21.07 4.41
C ILE A 144 -10.65 20.15 3.19
N VAL A 145 -9.46 20.05 2.56
CA VAL A 145 -9.24 19.19 1.39
C VAL A 145 -9.52 17.73 1.73
N VAL A 146 -8.96 17.23 2.84
CA VAL A 146 -9.17 15.85 3.27
C VAL A 146 -10.64 15.57 3.57
N LEU A 147 -11.34 16.49 4.23
CA LEU A 147 -12.78 16.34 4.50
C LEU A 147 -13.62 16.33 3.22
N ILE A 148 -13.31 17.18 2.25
CA ILE A 148 -14.01 17.21 0.95
C ILE A 148 -13.78 15.91 0.19
N ILE A 149 -12.54 15.43 0.13
CA ILE A 149 -12.19 14.16 -0.53
C ILE A 149 -12.96 13.02 0.13
N SER A 150 -12.87 12.88 1.46
CA SER A 150 -13.55 11.82 2.20
C SER A 150 -15.07 11.88 2.08
N ALA A 151 -15.65 13.08 2.08
CA ALA A 151 -17.08 13.27 1.84
C ALA A 151 -17.48 12.88 0.41
N GLY A 152 -16.67 13.23 -0.59
CA GLY A 152 -16.88 12.88 -1.99
C GLY A 152 -16.87 11.36 -2.20
N GLU A 153 -15.88 10.67 -1.64
CA GLU A 153 -15.79 9.21 -1.69
C GLU A 153 -16.95 8.55 -0.93
N PHE A 154 -17.32 9.06 0.25
CA PHE A 154 -18.46 8.60 1.01
C PHE A 154 -19.78 8.73 0.22
N LEU A 155 -20.02 9.87 -0.42
CA LEU A 155 -21.21 10.12 -1.23
C LEU A 155 -21.31 9.25 -2.48
N THR A 156 -20.18 8.83 -3.07
CA THR A 156 -20.19 7.95 -4.25
C THR A 156 -20.71 6.56 -3.95
N VAL A 157 -20.68 6.15 -2.69
CA VAL A 157 -20.99 4.79 -2.26
C VAL A 157 -22.27 4.72 -1.41
N MET A 158 -22.93 5.85 -1.15
CA MET A 158 -24.22 5.87 -0.44
C MET A 158 -25.30 5.09 -1.21
N GLY A 159 -25.70 3.96 -0.64
CA GLY A 159 -26.75 3.09 -1.22
C GLY A 159 -26.63 1.62 -0.86
N GLU A 160 -25.61 1.22 -0.12
CA GLU A 160 -25.45 -0.18 0.27
C GLU A 160 -26.27 -0.51 1.51
N VAL A 161 -27.09 -1.57 1.40
CA VAL A 161 -28.15 -1.90 2.37
C VAL A 161 -27.72 -2.96 3.39
N ASN A 162 -26.60 -3.66 3.17
CA ASN A 162 -26.14 -4.75 4.03
C ASN A 162 -25.06 -4.28 5.02
N PHE A 163 -25.49 -3.81 6.20
CA PHE A 163 -24.59 -3.36 7.26
C PHE A 163 -24.23 -4.50 8.23
N ASP A 164 -22.94 -4.85 8.31
CA ASP A 164 -22.35 -5.72 9.35
C ASP A 164 -21.46 -4.88 10.26
N LEU A 165 -21.83 -4.75 11.54
CA LEU A 165 -21.10 -3.96 12.52
C LEU A 165 -19.66 -4.47 12.73
N ILE A 166 -19.45 -5.78 12.77
CA ILE A 166 -18.12 -6.37 12.99
C ILE A 166 -17.22 -6.07 11.78
N GLY A 167 -17.72 -6.29 10.57
CA GLY A 167 -17.01 -5.97 9.34
C GLY A 167 -16.69 -4.48 9.22
N PHE A 168 -17.64 -3.61 9.62
CA PHE A 168 -17.40 -2.17 9.68
C PHE A 168 -16.29 -1.79 10.65
N VAL A 169 -16.29 -2.29 11.89
CA VAL A 169 -15.26 -2.03 12.89
C VAL A 169 -13.89 -2.53 12.42
N LEU A 170 -13.83 -3.73 11.85
CA LEU A 170 -12.59 -4.27 11.27
C LEU A 170 -12.06 -3.37 10.15
N CYS A 171 -12.93 -2.85 9.29
CA CYS A 171 -12.54 -1.98 8.19
C CYS A 171 -12.06 -0.60 8.69
N ILE A 172 -12.71 -0.01 9.70
CA ILE A 172 -12.23 1.23 10.35
C ILE A 172 -10.85 1.00 10.98
N CYS A 173 -10.67 -0.08 11.73
CA CYS A 173 -9.35 -0.41 12.29
C CYS A 173 -8.30 -0.58 11.18
N ALA A 174 -8.63 -1.25 10.08
CA ALA A 174 -7.75 -1.37 8.92
C ALA A 174 -7.42 0.01 8.31
N SER A 175 -8.38 0.94 8.26
CA SER A 175 -8.14 2.31 7.76
C SER A 175 -7.21 3.10 8.66
N ILE A 176 -7.31 2.93 9.99
CA ILE A 176 -6.37 3.51 10.96
C ILE A 176 -4.96 2.97 10.72
N PHE A 177 -4.79 1.66 10.62
CA PHE A 177 -3.49 1.05 10.35
C PHE A 177 -2.94 1.47 8.98
N SER A 178 -3.77 1.61 7.97
CA SER A 178 -3.39 2.10 6.64
C SER A 178 -2.86 3.53 6.71
N GLY A 179 -3.56 4.43 7.42
CA GLY A 179 -3.11 5.80 7.64
C GLY A 179 -1.78 5.89 8.40
N MET A 180 -1.62 5.05 9.43
CA MET A 180 -0.37 4.98 10.20
C MET A 180 0.80 4.41 9.40
N ARG A 181 0.56 3.51 8.45
CA ARG A 181 1.60 2.78 7.71
C ARG A 181 2.57 3.73 7.00
N TRP A 182 2.07 4.62 6.17
CA TRP A 182 2.92 5.57 5.44
C TRP A 182 3.60 6.56 6.36
N THR A 183 2.88 7.04 7.35
CA THR A 183 3.40 8.01 8.35
C THR A 183 4.54 7.41 9.18
N ILE A 184 4.38 6.16 9.66
CA ILE A 184 5.43 5.49 10.45
C ILE A 184 6.64 5.16 9.58
N ILE A 185 6.45 4.72 8.34
CA ILE A 185 7.57 4.50 7.40
C ILE A 185 8.35 5.81 7.22
N GLN A 186 7.67 6.92 6.92
CA GLN A 186 8.32 8.22 6.77
C GLN A 186 9.06 8.63 8.03
N LEU A 187 8.42 8.56 9.21
CA LEU A 187 9.04 8.89 10.49
C LEU A 187 10.31 8.09 10.74
N LYS A 188 10.25 6.76 10.53
CA LYS A 188 11.40 5.88 10.75
C LYS A 188 12.53 6.14 9.77
N LEU A 189 12.21 6.44 8.51
CA LEU A 189 13.23 6.82 7.52
C LEU A 189 13.91 8.14 7.85
N GLN A 190 13.18 9.12 8.40
CA GLN A 190 13.72 10.42 8.79
C GLN A 190 14.54 10.37 10.09
N THR A 191 14.20 9.48 11.04
CA THR A 191 14.83 9.41 12.36
C THR A 191 15.97 8.40 12.46
N LEU A 192 16.20 7.63 11.39
CA LEU A 192 17.23 6.59 11.37
C LEU A 192 18.64 7.19 11.12
N GLU A 193 19.62 6.78 11.90
CA GLU A 193 21.03 7.11 11.72
C GLU A 193 21.85 5.81 11.54
N PRO A 194 22.54 5.63 10.39
CA PRO A 194 22.54 6.43 9.16
C PRO A 194 21.23 6.30 8.36
N PRO A 195 20.79 7.36 7.65
CA PRO A 195 19.52 7.36 6.95
C PRO A 195 19.51 6.40 5.75
N LEU A 196 18.39 5.69 5.58
CA LEU A 196 18.16 4.86 4.38
C LEU A 196 17.76 5.75 3.20
N LYS A 197 18.68 5.96 2.27
CA LYS A 197 18.53 6.89 1.14
C LYS A 197 17.89 6.26 -0.10
N THR A 198 17.80 4.93 -0.15
CA THR A 198 17.32 4.20 -1.33
C THR A 198 16.12 3.31 -1.02
N ALA A 199 15.22 3.18 -1.99
CA ALA A 199 14.05 2.32 -1.88
C ALA A 199 14.43 0.84 -1.66
N LEU A 200 15.51 0.37 -2.31
CA LEU A 200 16.00 -1.00 -2.16
C LEU A 200 16.54 -1.29 -0.76
N ALA A 201 17.30 -0.36 -0.17
CA ALA A 201 17.78 -0.50 1.21
C ALA A 201 16.59 -0.52 2.20
N THR A 202 15.60 0.33 2.00
CA THR A 202 14.38 0.36 2.81
C THR A 202 13.59 -0.94 2.67
N MET A 203 13.39 -1.44 1.44
CA MET A 203 12.73 -2.71 1.18
C MET A 203 13.46 -3.87 1.85
N ARG A 204 14.80 -3.90 1.82
CA ARG A 204 15.62 -4.93 2.51
C ARG A 204 15.39 -4.94 4.03
N VAL A 205 15.14 -3.78 4.64
CA VAL A 205 14.90 -3.67 6.09
C VAL A 205 13.45 -4.05 6.44
N LEU A 206 12.46 -3.66 5.63
CA LEU A 206 11.05 -3.85 5.96
C LEU A 206 10.52 -5.25 5.60
N SER A 207 10.93 -5.79 4.43
CA SER A 207 10.35 -7.04 3.89
C SER A 207 10.51 -8.27 4.78
N PRO A 208 11.62 -8.50 5.50
CA PRO A 208 11.75 -9.66 6.39
C PRO A 208 10.67 -9.70 7.47
N THR A 209 10.46 -8.58 8.15
CA THR A 209 9.46 -8.49 9.21
C THR A 209 8.04 -8.66 8.66
N MET A 210 7.75 -8.06 7.51
CA MET A 210 6.46 -8.23 6.84
C MET A 210 6.24 -9.70 6.42
N PHE A 211 7.28 -10.36 5.90
CA PHE A 211 7.21 -11.79 5.58
C PHE A 211 6.82 -12.62 6.79
N PHE A 212 7.55 -12.50 7.91
CA PHE A 212 7.28 -13.30 9.10
C PHE A 212 5.90 -13.01 9.69
N LEU A 213 5.50 -11.75 9.78
CA LEU A 213 4.18 -11.38 10.31
C LEU A 213 3.04 -11.91 9.43
N MET A 214 3.13 -11.76 8.10
CA MET A 214 2.14 -12.31 7.17
C MET A 214 2.10 -13.83 7.21
N LEU A 215 3.25 -14.48 7.30
CA LEU A 215 3.33 -15.94 7.42
C LEU A 215 2.63 -16.41 8.70
N ILE A 216 2.92 -15.79 9.84
CA ILE A 216 2.28 -16.14 11.12
C ILE A 216 0.77 -15.93 11.02
N MET A 217 0.32 -14.81 10.46
CA MET A 217 -1.10 -14.56 10.26
C MET A 217 -1.76 -15.61 9.37
N SER A 218 -1.12 -15.99 8.27
CA SER A 218 -1.60 -17.05 7.39
C SER A 218 -1.72 -18.39 8.12
N LEU A 219 -0.69 -18.77 8.87
CA LEU A 219 -0.70 -20.03 9.65
C LEU A 219 -1.81 -20.07 10.69
N VAL A 220 -2.13 -18.94 11.31
CA VAL A 220 -3.18 -18.85 12.35
C VAL A 220 -4.59 -18.80 11.73
N TRP A 221 -4.80 -17.97 10.72
CA TRP A 221 -6.15 -17.72 10.17
C TRP A 221 -6.50 -18.58 8.98
N GLU A 222 -5.61 -18.71 8.01
CA GLU A 222 -5.89 -19.43 6.76
C GLU A 222 -5.69 -20.93 6.90
N LYS A 223 -4.80 -21.37 7.83
CA LYS A 223 -4.44 -22.78 8.05
C LYS A 223 -4.11 -23.49 6.72
N PRO A 224 -3.04 -23.11 6.02
CA PRO A 224 -2.75 -23.57 4.66
C PRO A 224 -2.78 -25.09 4.49
N TRP A 225 -2.35 -25.85 5.52
CA TRP A 225 -2.37 -27.32 5.51
C TRP A 225 -3.77 -27.92 5.34
N SER A 226 -4.82 -27.21 5.76
CA SER A 226 -6.21 -27.64 5.59
C SER A 226 -6.86 -26.98 4.37
N ALA A 227 -6.48 -25.74 4.07
CA ALA A 227 -7.05 -24.97 2.97
C ALA A 227 -6.69 -25.55 1.59
N PHE A 228 -5.52 -26.18 1.45
CA PHE A 228 -5.12 -26.84 0.19
C PHE A 228 -5.65 -28.26 0.03
N ASN A 229 -6.24 -28.86 1.06
CA ASN A 229 -6.82 -30.19 0.94
C ASN A 229 -7.97 -30.20 -0.07
N GLY A 230 -7.87 -31.07 -1.08
CA GLY A 230 -8.86 -31.18 -2.15
C GLY A 230 -8.79 -30.11 -3.22
N THR A 231 -7.72 -29.28 -3.21
CA THR A 231 -7.48 -28.30 -4.29
C THR A 231 -6.40 -28.80 -5.25
N ALA A 232 -6.50 -28.43 -6.52
CA ALA A 232 -5.57 -28.86 -7.55
C ALA A 232 -4.22 -28.12 -7.56
N TYR A 233 -3.98 -27.17 -6.64
CA TYR A 233 -2.80 -26.29 -6.71
C TYR A 233 -1.47 -27.01 -6.52
N PHE A 234 -1.44 -28.10 -5.75
CA PHE A 234 -0.22 -28.85 -5.41
C PHE A 234 -0.35 -30.36 -5.67
N ASP A 235 -1.41 -30.80 -6.35
CA ASP A 235 -1.66 -32.23 -6.60
C ASP A 235 -0.61 -32.88 -7.52
N THR A 236 -0.10 -32.11 -8.48
CA THR A 236 0.91 -32.56 -9.44
C THR A 236 2.11 -31.64 -9.46
N VAL A 237 3.25 -32.15 -9.91
CA VAL A 237 4.47 -31.34 -10.09
C VAL A 237 4.21 -30.17 -11.04
N LEU A 238 3.42 -30.38 -12.10
CA LEU A 238 3.06 -29.33 -13.05
C LEU A 238 2.24 -28.21 -12.39
N HIS A 239 1.22 -28.56 -11.60
CA HIS A 239 0.39 -27.60 -10.88
C HIS A 239 1.21 -26.82 -9.85
N SER A 240 2.16 -27.47 -9.17
CA SER A 240 3.09 -26.82 -8.25
C SER A 240 3.96 -25.78 -8.97
N PHE A 241 4.49 -26.09 -10.16
CA PHE A 241 5.24 -25.12 -10.97
C PHE A 241 4.37 -23.96 -11.45
N GLN A 242 3.14 -24.21 -11.86
CA GLN A 242 2.19 -23.17 -12.27
C GLN A 242 1.85 -22.25 -11.10
N THR A 243 1.58 -22.80 -9.92
CA THR A 243 1.30 -22.03 -8.70
C THR A 243 2.52 -21.20 -8.28
N MET A 244 3.72 -21.76 -8.35
CA MET A 244 4.96 -21.02 -8.09
C MET A 244 5.19 -19.91 -9.12
N GLY A 245 4.97 -20.17 -10.41
CA GLY A 245 5.04 -19.17 -11.47
C GLY A 245 4.06 -18.02 -11.26
N LEU A 246 2.83 -18.35 -10.85
CA LEU A 246 1.82 -17.37 -10.48
C LEU A 246 2.31 -16.49 -9.31
N ALA A 247 2.81 -17.10 -8.23
CA ALA A 247 3.33 -16.38 -7.08
C ALA A 247 4.50 -15.45 -7.43
N LEU A 248 5.42 -15.92 -8.29
CA LEU A 248 6.55 -15.11 -8.77
C LEU A 248 6.10 -13.93 -9.64
N ALA A 249 5.10 -14.12 -10.50
CA ALA A 249 4.53 -13.05 -11.31
C ALA A 249 3.92 -11.95 -10.42
N GLY A 250 3.11 -12.32 -9.43
CA GLY A 250 2.58 -11.38 -8.44
C GLY A 250 3.67 -10.69 -7.64
N ALA A 251 4.70 -11.42 -7.20
CA ALA A 251 5.84 -10.86 -6.48
C ALA A 251 6.60 -9.82 -7.32
N THR A 252 6.79 -10.07 -8.61
CA THR A 252 7.46 -9.12 -9.51
C THR A 252 6.67 -7.82 -9.64
N ILE A 253 5.35 -7.91 -9.83
CA ILE A 253 4.46 -6.73 -9.87
C ILE A 253 4.53 -5.97 -8.54
N ALA A 254 4.50 -6.69 -7.41
CA ALA A 254 4.58 -6.12 -6.08
C ALA A 254 5.93 -5.44 -5.81
N ILE A 255 7.06 -6.00 -6.30
CA ILE A 255 8.40 -5.36 -6.20
C ILE A 255 8.39 -4.02 -6.93
N CYS A 256 7.93 -3.99 -8.19
CA CYS A 256 7.87 -2.75 -8.96
C CYS A 256 6.99 -1.69 -8.27
N MET A 257 5.84 -2.09 -7.75
CA MET A 257 4.93 -1.21 -7.01
C MET A 257 5.59 -0.62 -5.76
N ILE A 258 6.17 -1.48 -4.91
CA ILE A 258 6.82 -1.07 -3.65
C ILE A 258 8.05 -0.18 -3.89
N LEU A 259 8.82 -0.45 -4.93
CA LEU A 259 9.97 0.41 -5.29
C LEU A 259 9.51 1.82 -5.64
N CYS A 260 8.43 1.96 -6.42
CA CYS A 260 7.84 3.27 -6.72
C CYS A 260 7.30 3.93 -5.45
N GLU A 261 6.57 3.20 -4.61
CA GLU A 261 6.01 3.69 -3.35
C GLU A 261 7.09 4.20 -2.39
N LEU A 262 8.11 3.39 -2.12
CA LEU A 262 9.19 3.77 -1.21
C LEU A 262 10.04 4.92 -1.77
N HIS A 263 10.24 4.97 -3.08
CA HIS A 263 10.95 6.08 -3.71
C HIS A 263 10.19 7.39 -3.53
N LEU A 264 8.87 7.36 -3.69
CA LEU A 264 8.02 8.53 -3.43
C LEU A 264 8.08 8.95 -1.96
N ILE A 265 7.97 8.03 -0.99
CA ILE A 265 8.03 8.36 0.44
C ILE A 265 9.39 8.96 0.82
N ILE A 266 10.49 8.43 0.28
CA ILE A 266 11.85 8.94 0.57
C ILE A 266 12.06 10.34 0.00
N LYS A 267 11.54 10.60 -1.19
CA LYS A 267 11.76 11.86 -1.93
C LYS A 267 10.70 12.92 -1.68
N SER A 268 9.50 12.53 -1.27
CA SER A 268 8.39 13.44 -1.00
C SER A 268 7.89 13.31 0.44
N SER A 269 6.61 13.01 0.63
CA SER A 269 6.02 12.77 1.95
C SER A 269 4.89 11.75 1.89
N ALA A 270 4.54 11.18 3.06
CA ALA A 270 3.38 10.31 3.20
C ALA A 270 2.08 11.02 2.77
N PHE A 271 2.07 12.34 2.88
CA PHE A 271 0.93 13.17 2.48
C PHE A 271 0.74 13.21 0.96
N ILE A 272 1.81 13.36 0.19
CA ILE A 272 1.76 13.28 -1.29
C ILE A 272 1.30 11.90 -1.72
N MET A 273 1.78 10.85 -1.04
CA MET A 273 1.31 9.48 -1.27
C MET A 273 -0.19 9.32 -0.99
N MET A 274 -0.70 9.94 0.07
CA MET A 274 -2.12 9.92 0.41
C MET A 274 -2.96 10.55 -0.70
N ILE A 275 -2.63 11.75 -1.16
CA ILE A 275 -3.34 12.44 -2.25
C ILE A 275 -3.30 11.60 -3.54
N GLY A 276 -2.12 11.09 -3.89
CA GLY A 276 -1.96 10.16 -5.01
C GLY A 276 -2.82 8.90 -4.87
N GLY A 277 -2.94 8.35 -3.66
CA GLY A 277 -3.80 7.22 -3.34
C GLY A 277 -5.27 7.51 -3.64
N VAL A 278 -5.77 8.67 -3.21
CA VAL A 278 -7.14 9.11 -3.51
C VAL A 278 -7.38 9.21 -5.01
N VAL A 279 -6.48 9.87 -5.74
CA VAL A 279 -6.58 9.98 -7.21
C VAL A 279 -6.59 8.58 -7.87
N LYS A 280 -5.74 7.67 -7.39
CA LYS A 280 -5.70 6.29 -7.86
C LYS A 280 -7.03 5.57 -7.62
N GLU A 281 -7.60 5.65 -6.42
CA GLU A 281 -8.90 5.02 -6.09
C GLU A 281 -10.02 5.58 -6.96
N MET A 282 -10.05 6.91 -7.15
CA MET A 282 -11.01 7.56 -8.05
C MET A 282 -10.90 7.03 -9.48
N CYS A 283 -9.69 6.91 -10.01
CA CYS A 283 -9.45 6.34 -11.35
C CYS A 283 -9.91 4.87 -11.41
N THR A 284 -9.64 4.07 -10.37
CA THR A 284 -10.01 2.65 -10.31
C THR A 284 -11.53 2.46 -10.27
N VAL A 285 -12.22 3.22 -9.42
CA VAL A 285 -13.69 3.24 -9.35
C VAL A 285 -14.29 3.71 -10.69
N SER A 286 -13.66 4.69 -11.31
CA SER A 286 -14.05 5.24 -12.60
C SER A 286 -14.04 4.21 -13.72
N MET A 287 -13.03 3.38 -13.78
CA MET A 287 -12.94 2.28 -14.76
C MET A 287 -13.99 1.18 -14.53
N GLY A 288 -14.46 1.03 -13.29
CA GLY A 288 -15.49 0.04 -12.90
C GLY A 288 -16.94 0.49 -13.12
N TYR A 289 -17.22 1.77 -13.07
CA TYR A 289 -18.56 2.37 -13.20
C TYR A 289 -18.62 3.32 -14.39
N GLY A 290 -19.45 3.04 -15.39
CA GLY A 290 -19.55 3.77 -16.67
C GLY A 290 -19.51 5.30 -16.57
N ARG A 291 -18.96 5.89 -17.61
CA ARG A 291 -18.51 7.28 -17.89
C ARG A 291 -19.23 8.49 -17.25
N LYS A 292 -20.48 8.43 -16.83
CA LYS A 292 -21.25 9.63 -16.45
C LYS A 292 -21.00 10.18 -15.03
N LYS A 293 -20.61 9.35 -14.05
CA LYS A 293 -20.29 9.80 -12.67
C LYS A 293 -18.84 10.29 -12.51
N ILE A 294 -17.98 9.94 -13.43
CA ILE A 294 -16.54 10.19 -13.44
C ILE A 294 -16.23 11.69 -13.65
N MET A 295 -16.93 12.33 -14.58
CA MET A 295 -16.68 13.74 -14.92
C MET A 295 -16.91 14.68 -13.74
N LEU A 296 -17.89 14.39 -12.88
CA LEU A 296 -18.19 15.23 -11.72
C LEU A 296 -17.07 15.16 -10.67
N LEU A 297 -16.52 13.98 -10.45
CA LEU A 297 -15.45 13.75 -9.45
C LEU A 297 -14.11 14.33 -9.93
N PHE A 298 -13.78 14.18 -11.22
CA PHE A 298 -12.58 14.77 -11.82
C PHE A 298 -12.59 16.30 -11.78
N HIS A 299 -13.75 16.92 -12.05
CA HIS A 299 -13.90 18.38 -11.98
C HIS A 299 -13.87 18.93 -10.54
N LEU A 300 -14.18 18.12 -9.53
CA LEU A 300 -14.12 18.54 -8.13
C LEU A 300 -12.71 18.44 -7.54
N VAL A 301 -11.94 17.41 -7.87
CA VAL A 301 -10.65 17.09 -7.22
C VAL A 301 -9.45 17.67 -7.97
N LEU A 302 -9.47 17.69 -9.30
CA LEU A 302 -8.36 18.23 -10.09
C LEU A 302 -8.07 19.73 -9.83
N PRO A 303 -9.08 20.62 -9.71
CA PRO A 303 -8.84 22.01 -9.32
C PRO A 303 -8.30 22.17 -7.92
N PHE A 304 -8.69 21.29 -6.97
CA PHE A 304 -8.15 21.31 -5.60
C PHE A 304 -6.70 20.85 -5.53
N TYR A 305 -6.30 19.91 -6.37
CA TYR A 305 -4.89 19.52 -6.52
C TYR A 305 -4.04 20.73 -6.95
N PHE A 306 -4.53 21.50 -7.93
CA PHE A 306 -3.89 22.76 -8.34
C PHE A 306 -3.90 23.84 -7.25
N PHE A 307 -4.98 23.96 -6.48
CA PHE A 307 -5.13 25.00 -5.45
C PHE A 307 -4.24 24.78 -4.21
N VAL A 308 -3.86 23.55 -3.91
CA VAL A 308 -2.96 23.22 -2.78
C VAL A 308 -1.49 23.37 -3.17
N TYR A 309 -1.16 23.32 -4.47
CA TYR A 309 0.21 23.36 -4.98
C TYR A 309 0.55 24.59 -5.80
N PHE A 310 -0.42 25.40 -6.17
CA PHE A 310 -0.24 26.72 -6.80
C PHE A 310 -0.77 27.83 -5.92
#